data_fad6ede5e9193eccea5a0904cb5f054e
#
_entry.id   fad6ede5e9193eccea5a0904cb5f054e
#
_cell.length_a   1.000
_cell.length_b   1.000
_cell.length_c   1.000
_cell.angle_alpha   90.00
_cell.angle_beta   90.00
_cell.angle_gamma   90.00
#
_symmetry.space_group_name_H-M   'P 1'
#
loop_
_entity.id
_entity.type
_entity.pdbx_description
1 polymer ?
#
loop_
_entity_poly.entity_id
_entity_poly.type
_entity_poly.pdbx_seq_one_letter_code
_entity_poly.pdbx_strand_id
1 'polypeptide(L)'
;LSVPERAALPASLLAAYALPALPAATLGLPLLVFLPTWYASVTTLGLAGVGAVLLAARLWDVAVDPAIGWASDRTRTRWGRRRPWMVAAMPLVLGASVMLFDPPADAGAGYLLVWTLVVYLGWSMLQIPHQAWGAELSSDYAERNRVAAWREALTVTGVTIASALPAIAVQAGWVPDGEPPEGAALGILMWINLVALPVAGFVLLRSVPEPPPVP
;
A
#
# COMPACT_ATOMS: atom_id res chain seq x y z
N LEU A 1 -32.04 26.03 17.64
CA LEU A 1 -31.75 25.73 16.27
C LEU A 1 -31.21 24.31 16.21
N SER A 2 -32.07 23.33 15.87
CA SER A 2 -31.68 21.94 15.67
C SER A 2 -30.79 21.89 14.42
N VAL A 3 -29.52 21.51 14.58
CA VAL A 3 -28.65 21.17 13.46
C VAL A 3 -29.29 19.96 12.76
N PRO A 4 -29.57 20.01 11.45
CA PRO A 4 -30.15 18.87 10.78
C PRO A 4 -29.19 17.69 10.94
N GLU A 5 -29.69 16.59 11.45
CA GLU A 5 -28.99 15.33 11.61
C GLU A 5 -28.59 14.83 10.21
N ARG A 6 -27.32 14.98 9.85
CA ARG A 6 -26.83 14.51 8.55
C ARG A 6 -26.86 12.99 8.57
N ALA A 7 -27.48 12.41 7.56
CA ALA A 7 -27.61 10.96 7.44
C ALA A 7 -26.21 10.29 7.52
N ALA A 8 -26.11 9.28 8.36
CA ALA A 8 -24.88 8.51 8.51
C ALA A 8 -24.45 7.88 7.16
N LEU A 9 -23.16 7.83 6.92
CA LEU A 9 -22.62 7.18 5.71
C LEU A 9 -22.98 5.68 5.72
N PRO A 10 -23.48 5.12 4.61
CA PRO A 10 -23.87 3.71 4.57
C PRO A 10 -22.63 2.80 4.72
N ALA A 11 -22.81 1.66 5.41
CA ALA A 11 -21.73 0.69 5.65
C ALA A 11 -21.11 0.16 4.36
N SER A 12 -21.89 0.03 3.27
CA SER A 12 -21.39 -0.37 1.96
C SER A 12 -20.40 0.62 1.36
N LEU A 13 -20.60 1.92 1.57
CA LEU A 13 -19.68 2.97 1.13
C LEU A 13 -18.40 2.94 1.97
N LEU A 14 -18.52 2.76 3.30
CA LEU A 14 -17.38 2.64 4.20
C LEU A 14 -16.52 1.41 3.86
N ALA A 15 -17.16 0.27 3.59
CA ALA A 15 -16.48 -0.95 3.15
C ALA A 15 -15.76 -0.74 1.82
N ALA A 16 -16.42 -0.15 0.82
CA ALA A 16 -15.82 0.12 -0.49
C ALA A 16 -14.64 1.11 -0.39
N TYR A 17 -14.74 2.12 0.48
CA TYR A 17 -13.64 3.04 0.74
C TYR A 17 -12.46 2.35 1.44
N ALA A 18 -12.73 1.51 2.42
CA ALA A 18 -11.70 0.86 3.22
C ALA A 18 -10.99 -0.30 2.48
N LEU A 19 -11.64 -0.91 1.49
CA LEU A 19 -11.19 -2.14 0.84
C LEU A 19 -9.73 -2.10 0.33
N PRO A 20 -9.21 -1.01 -0.29
CA PRO A 20 -7.81 -0.95 -0.72
C PRO A 20 -6.78 -1.00 0.41
N ALA A 21 -7.19 -0.70 1.65
CA ALA A 21 -6.28 -0.74 2.79
C ALA A 21 -5.80 -2.17 3.10
N LEU A 22 -6.63 -3.18 2.84
CA LEU A 22 -6.28 -4.58 3.08
C LEU A 22 -5.11 -5.04 2.17
N PRO A 23 -5.21 -5.02 0.83
CA PRO A 23 -4.09 -5.39 -0.04
C PRO A 23 -2.88 -4.46 0.14
N ALA A 24 -3.08 -3.18 0.40
CA ALA A 24 -1.97 -2.29 0.72
C ALA A 24 -1.22 -2.76 1.96
N ALA A 25 -1.91 -3.09 3.06
CA ALA A 25 -1.27 -3.56 4.29
C ALA A 25 -0.55 -4.91 4.11
N THR A 26 -1.08 -5.81 3.28
CA THR A 26 -0.41 -7.08 2.95
C THR A 26 0.87 -6.91 2.12
N LEU A 27 1.08 -5.76 1.48
CA LEU A 27 2.34 -5.39 0.83
C LEU A 27 3.26 -4.60 1.77
N GLY A 28 2.70 -3.70 2.58
CA GLY A 28 3.48 -2.77 3.40
C GLY A 28 4.32 -3.45 4.48
N LEU A 29 3.74 -4.41 5.20
CA LEU A 29 4.47 -5.16 6.22
C LEU A 29 5.65 -5.96 5.64
N PRO A 30 5.47 -6.76 4.56
CA PRO A 30 6.56 -7.49 3.93
C PRO A 30 7.70 -6.59 3.43
N LEU A 31 7.39 -5.45 2.85
CA LEU A 31 8.40 -4.48 2.41
C LEU A 31 9.25 -3.95 3.57
N LEU A 32 8.65 -3.83 4.75
CA LEU A 32 9.35 -3.31 5.92
C LEU A 32 10.09 -4.38 6.72
N VAL A 33 9.54 -5.58 6.81
CA VAL A 33 9.99 -6.63 7.74
C VAL A 33 10.65 -7.79 7.01
N PHE A 34 10.05 -8.33 5.95
CA PHE A 34 10.55 -9.55 5.30
C PHE A 34 11.59 -9.23 4.23
N LEU A 35 11.40 -8.16 3.47
CA LEU A 35 12.33 -7.80 2.39
C LEU A 35 13.78 -7.61 2.88
N PRO A 36 14.06 -6.90 4.01
CA PRO A 36 15.43 -6.70 4.47
C PRO A 36 16.15 -8.00 4.80
N THR A 37 15.50 -8.88 5.54
CA THR A 37 16.07 -10.17 5.97
C THR A 37 16.26 -11.12 4.80
N TRP A 38 15.26 -11.20 3.92
CA TRP A 38 15.31 -12.04 2.75
C TRP A 38 16.39 -11.59 1.76
N TYR A 39 16.46 -10.28 1.41
CA TYR A 39 17.52 -9.78 0.54
C TYR A 39 18.93 -10.00 1.10
N ALA A 40 19.10 -9.86 2.42
CA ALA A 40 20.37 -10.13 3.06
C ALA A 40 20.79 -11.61 2.97
N SER A 41 19.83 -12.54 2.85
CA SER A 41 20.10 -13.98 2.72
C SER A 41 20.34 -14.42 1.27
N VAL A 42 19.68 -13.79 0.28
CA VAL A 42 19.75 -14.21 -1.13
C VAL A 42 20.72 -13.38 -1.99
N THR A 43 21.24 -12.27 -1.44
CA THR A 43 22.20 -11.41 -2.14
C THR A 43 23.53 -11.28 -1.39
N THR A 44 24.56 -10.82 -2.09
CA THR A 44 25.89 -10.56 -1.48
C THR A 44 25.95 -9.27 -0.67
N LEU A 45 24.85 -8.50 -0.55
CA LEU A 45 24.84 -7.20 0.13
C LEU A 45 24.97 -7.29 1.64
N GLY A 46 24.52 -8.42 2.22
CA GLY A 46 24.40 -8.57 3.66
C GLY A 46 23.43 -7.58 4.30
N LEU A 47 23.12 -7.76 5.58
CA LEU A 47 22.11 -6.96 6.28
C LEU A 47 22.47 -5.48 6.36
N ALA A 48 23.75 -5.14 6.55
CA ALA A 48 24.21 -3.75 6.63
C ALA A 48 24.07 -3.02 5.28
N GLY A 49 24.40 -3.67 4.17
CA GLY A 49 24.25 -3.11 2.83
C GLY A 49 22.78 -2.89 2.45
N VAL A 50 21.93 -3.88 2.72
CA VAL A 50 20.48 -3.75 2.53
C VAL A 50 19.92 -2.62 3.40
N GLY A 51 20.29 -2.57 4.68
CA GLY A 51 19.86 -1.51 5.59
C GLY A 51 20.25 -0.10 5.12
N ALA A 52 21.47 0.07 4.59
CA ALA A 52 21.93 1.35 4.04
C ALA A 52 21.09 1.78 2.82
N VAL A 53 20.77 0.85 1.91
CA VAL A 53 19.91 1.13 0.74
C VAL A 53 18.51 1.53 1.17
N LEU A 54 17.91 0.79 2.10
CA LEU A 54 16.56 1.08 2.59
C LEU A 54 16.50 2.41 3.37
N LEU A 55 17.54 2.75 4.11
CA LEU A 55 17.66 4.06 4.76
C LEU A 55 17.70 5.19 3.73
N ALA A 56 18.49 5.04 2.66
CA ALA A 56 18.55 6.03 1.57
C ALA A 56 17.16 6.21 0.92
N ALA A 57 16.44 5.10 0.69
CA ALA A 57 15.08 5.14 0.15
C ALA A 57 14.09 5.82 1.12
N ARG A 58 14.24 5.67 2.44
CA ARG A 58 13.42 6.38 3.44
C ARG A 58 13.67 7.87 3.45
N LEU A 59 14.90 8.32 3.26
CA LEU A 59 15.22 9.74 3.14
C LEU A 59 14.56 10.37 1.91
N TRP A 60 14.49 9.62 0.80
CA TRP A 60 13.75 10.01 -0.39
C TRP A 60 12.25 10.18 -0.10
N ASP A 61 11.64 9.24 0.61
CA ASP A 61 10.22 9.23 0.97
C ASP A 61 9.80 10.50 1.73
N VAL A 62 10.64 10.93 2.68
CA VAL A 62 10.42 12.19 3.44
C VAL A 62 10.26 13.42 2.54
N ALA A 63 10.93 13.45 1.40
CA ALA A 63 10.81 14.55 0.44
C ALA A 63 9.63 14.35 -0.53
N VAL A 64 9.34 13.12 -0.90
CA VAL A 64 8.30 12.78 -1.89
C VAL A 64 6.90 12.89 -1.30
N ASP A 65 6.68 12.49 -0.07
CA ASP A 65 5.36 12.50 0.56
C ASP A 65 4.68 13.89 0.55
N PRO A 66 5.34 14.97 1.00
CA PRO A 66 4.78 16.33 0.90
C PRO A 66 4.54 16.77 -0.56
N ALA A 67 5.43 16.38 -1.47
CA ALA A 67 5.29 16.73 -2.89
C ALA A 67 4.06 16.06 -3.52
N ILE A 68 3.83 14.77 -3.22
CA ILE A 68 2.64 14.02 -3.65
C ILE A 68 1.38 14.63 -3.04
N GLY A 69 1.38 14.94 -1.74
CA GLY A 69 0.25 15.60 -1.07
C GLY A 69 -0.11 16.90 -1.77
N TRP A 70 0.88 17.78 -1.96
CA TRP A 70 0.71 19.06 -2.63
C TRP A 70 0.23 18.91 -4.08
N ALA A 71 0.82 18.00 -4.85
CA ALA A 71 0.46 17.77 -6.24
C ALA A 71 -0.95 17.18 -6.39
N SER A 72 -1.31 16.20 -5.54
CA SER A 72 -2.62 15.57 -5.57
C SER A 72 -3.74 16.54 -5.23
N ASP A 73 -3.50 17.47 -4.29
CA ASP A 73 -4.49 18.48 -3.92
C ASP A 73 -4.73 19.52 -5.03
N ARG A 74 -3.72 19.78 -5.86
CA ARG A 74 -3.79 20.73 -7.00
C ARG A 74 -4.23 20.11 -8.31
N THR A 75 -4.24 18.80 -8.39
CA THR A 75 -4.67 18.07 -9.61
C THR A 75 -6.14 18.38 -9.92
N ARG A 76 -6.41 18.76 -11.16
CA ARG A 76 -7.77 19.03 -11.66
C ARG A 76 -7.99 18.23 -12.93
N THR A 77 -8.71 17.12 -12.82
CA THR A 77 -9.07 16.29 -13.97
C THR A 77 -10.58 16.03 -14.00
N ARG A 78 -11.08 15.60 -15.17
CA ARG A 78 -12.47 15.16 -15.34
C ARG A 78 -12.85 13.94 -14.49
N TRP A 79 -11.85 13.21 -13.97
CA TRP A 79 -12.06 12.02 -13.12
C TRP A 79 -12.04 12.36 -11.63
N GLY A 80 -11.76 13.62 -11.30
CA GLY A 80 -11.47 14.06 -9.94
C GLY A 80 -10.01 14.42 -9.76
N ARG A 81 -9.61 14.73 -8.52
CA ARG A 81 -8.22 15.11 -8.21
C ARG A 81 -7.40 13.95 -7.64
N ARG A 82 -8.02 13.03 -6.90
CA ARG A 82 -7.33 11.92 -6.19
C ARG A 82 -7.31 10.62 -6.99
N ARG A 83 -8.37 10.33 -7.74
CA ARG A 83 -8.50 9.13 -8.56
C ARG A 83 -7.35 8.90 -9.55
N PRO A 84 -6.88 9.89 -10.30
CA PRO A 84 -5.77 9.70 -11.24
C PRO A 84 -4.48 9.23 -10.56
N TRP A 85 -4.19 9.75 -9.36
CA TRP A 85 -3.02 9.37 -8.57
C TRP A 85 -3.07 7.91 -8.13
N MET A 86 -4.22 7.47 -7.61
CA MET A 86 -4.42 6.09 -7.19
C MET A 86 -4.35 5.12 -8.36
N VAL A 87 -4.93 5.48 -9.52
CA VAL A 87 -4.85 4.65 -10.74
C VAL A 87 -3.40 4.54 -11.23
N ALA A 88 -2.66 5.64 -11.25
CA ALA A 88 -1.24 5.63 -11.65
C ALA A 88 -0.34 4.92 -10.64
N ALA A 89 -0.69 4.94 -9.35
CA ALA A 89 0.05 4.27 -8.29
C ALA A 89 0.04 2.74 -8.42
N MET A 90 -1.10 2.15 -8.85
CA MET A 90 -1.26 0.69 -8.89
C MET A 90 -0.19 -0.02 -9.74
N PRO A 91 0.05 0.35 -11.00
CA PRO A 91 1.10 -0.31 -11.80
C PRO A 91 2.50 -0.07 -11.24
N LEU A 92 2.77 1.08 -10.60
CA LEU A 92 4.06 1.35 -9.97
C LEU A 92 4.28 0.43 -8.76
N VAL A 93 3.31 0.35 -7.85
CA VAL A 93 3.39 -0.52 -6.67
C VAL A 93 3.49 -1.98 -7.08
N LEU A 94 2.62 -2.45 -7.97
CA LEU A 94 2.59 -3.85 -8.37
C LEU A 94 3.84 -4.24 -9.17
N GLY A 95 4.24 -3.42 -10.14
CA GLY A 95 5.44 -3.68 -10.95
C GLY A 95 6.72 -3.68 -10.12
N ALA A 96 6.88 -2.70 -9.22
CA ALA A 96 8.02 -2.67 -8.32
C ALA A 96 8.01 -3.83 -7.32
N SER A 97 6.84 -4.25 -6.82
CA SER A 97 6.72 -5.40 -5.93
C SER A 97 7.13 -6.70 -6.63
N VAL A 98 6.73 -6.89 -7.89
CA VAL A 98 7.18 -8.04 -8.69
C VAL A 98 8.71 -8.06 -8.79
N MET A 99 9.33 -6.93 -9.13
CA MET A 99 10.79 -6.84 -9.23
C MET A 99 11.51 -7.01 -7.90
N LEU A 100 10.92 -6.55 -6.80
CA LEU A 100 11.52 -6.70 -5.47
C LEU A 100 11.36 -8.10 -4.90
N PHE A 101 10.25 -8.78 -5.17
CA PHE A 101 9.96 -10.08 -4.56
C PHE A 101 10.44 -11.28 -5.40
N ASP A 102 10.86 -11.03 -6.63
CA ASP A 102 11.49 -12.02 -7.53
C ASP A 102 12.71 -11.39 -8.22
N PRO A 103 13.79 -11.05 -7.46
CA PRO A 103 14.96 -10.40 -8.02
C PRO A 103 15.81 -11.37 -8.86
N PRO A 104 16.49 -10.88 -9.91
CA PRO A 104 17.47 -11.66 -10.63
C PRO A 104 18.65 -12.04 -9.72
N ALA A 105 19.36 -13.13 -10.07
CA ALA A 105 20.44 -13.68 -9.25
C ALA A 105 21.62 -12.71 -9.03
N ASP A 106 21.78 -11.71 -9.89
CA ASP A 106 22.82 -10.68 -9.85
C ASP A 106 22.30 -9.35 -9.24
N ALA A 107 21.14 -9.36 -8.59
CA ALA A 107 20.54 -8.18 -7.97
C ALA A 107 21.48 -7.55 -6.93
N GLY A 108 22.04 -6.38 -7.26
CA GLY A 108 22.91 -5.60 -6.38
C GLY A 108 22.18 -4.42 -5.70
N ALA A 109 22.97 -3.60 -5.00
CA ALA A 109 22.45 -2.42 -4.27
C ALA A 109 21.70 -1.44 -5.17
N GLY A 110 22.16 -1.22 -6.40
CA GLY A 110 21.48 -0.34 -7.36
C GLY A 110 20.11 -0.85 -7.77
N TYR A 111 19.97 -2.16 -7.99
CA TYR A 111 18.70 -2.79 -8.29
C TYR A 111 17.71 -2.62 -7.13
N LEU A 112 18.13 -2.98 -5.91
CA LEU A 112 17.33 -2.83 -4.71
C LEU A 112 16.92 -1.37 -4.49
N LEU A 113 17.83 -0.41 -4.65
CA LEU A 113 17.54 1.01 -4.48
C LEU A 113 16.49 1.49 -5.49
N VAL A 114 16.68 1.23 -6.79
CA VAL A 114 15.77 1.71 -7.83
C VAL A 114 14.35 1.21 -7.59
N TRP A 115 14.17 -0.09 -7.38
CA TRP A 115 12.85 -0.65 -7.20
C TRP A 115 12.21 -0.28 -5.86
N THR A 116 13.01 -0.08 -4.81
CA THR A 116 12.51 0.47 -3.54
C THR A 116 12.04 1.90 -3.69
N LEU A 117 12.76 2.76 -4.44
CA LEU A 117 12.31 4.13 -4.74
C LEU A 117 11.00 4.12 -5.54
N VAL A 118 10.86 3.22 -6.52
CA VAL A 118 9.63 3.11 -7.33
C VAL A 118 8.45 2.63 -6.49
N VAL A 119 8.64 1.62 -5.64
CA VAL A 119 7.55 1.13 -4.78
C VAL A 119 7.14 2.18 -3.76
N TYR A 120 8.08 2.92 -3.16
CA TYR A 120 7.75 4.00 -2.21
C TYR A 120 7.01 5.15 -2.90
N LEU A 121 7.46 5.58 -4.09
CA LEU A 121 6.74 6.56 -4.89
C LEU A 121 5.29 6.12 -5.16
N GLY A 122 5.10 4.90 -5.66
CA GLY A 122 3.78 4.34 -5.90
C GLY A 122 2.95 4.22 -4.62
N TRP A 123 3.59 3.84 -3.51
CA TRP A 123 2.96 3.75 -2.19
C TRP A 123 2.43 5.10 -1.71
N SER A 124 3.25 6.16 -1.78
CA SER A 124 2.84 7.52 -1.41
C SER A 124 1.72 8.04 -2.31
N MET A 125 1.80 7.76 -3.63
CA MET A 125 0.74 8.09 -4.60
C MET A 125 -0.58 7.34 -4.33
N LEU A 126 -0.52 6.17 -3.71
CA LEU A 126 -1.70 5.39 -3.32
C LEU A 126 -2.27 5.87 -1.97
N GLN A 127 -1.42 5.94 -0.96
CA GLN A 127 -1.84 6.15 0.43
C GLN A 127 -2.25 7.59 0.74
N ILE A 128 -1.48 8.59 0.27
CA ILE A 128 -1.74 9.99 0.61
C ILE A 128 -3.08 10.46 0.03
N PRO A 129 -3.37 10.29 -1.28
CA PRO A 129 -4.67 10.64 -1.82
C PRO A 129 -5.82 9.83 -1.24
N HIS A 130 -5.61 8.54 -0.93
CA HIS A 130 -6.64 7.68 -0.32
C HIS A 130 -7.03 8.18 1.07
N GLN A 131 -6.05 8.48 1.93
CA GLN A 131 -6.32 8.99 3.29
C GLN A 131 -7.01 10.36 3.26
N ALA A 132 -6.53 11.26 2.41
CA ALA A 132 -7.11 12.57 2.26
C ALA A 132 -8.54 12.51 1.67
N TRP A 133 -8.82 11.56 0.76
CA TRP A 133 -10.18 11.30 0.27
C TRP A 133 -11.12 10.89 1.41
N GLY A 134 -10.68 9.97 2.28
CA GLY A 134 -11.48 9.57 3.44
C GLY A 134 -11.81 10.69 4.40
N ALA A 135 -10.85 11.58 4.65
CA ALA A 135 -11.04 12.75 5.51
C ALA A 135 -12.08 13.76 4.95
N GLU A 136 -12.32 13.74 3.65
CA GLU A 136 -13.25 14.62 2.95
C GLU A 136 -14.65 14.01 2.72
N LEU A 137 -14.85 12.71 2.98
CA LEU A 137 -16.15 12.05 2.79
C LEU A 137 -17.24 12.59 3.70
N SER A 138 -16.88 13.15 4.84
CA SER A 138 -17.82 13.80 5.75
C SER A 138 -17.19 15.01 6.44
N SER A 139 -18.01 16.04 6.69
CA SER A 139 -17.63 17.16 7.56
C SER A 139 -17.90 16.87 9.04
N ASP A 140 -18.64 15.81 9.35
CA ASP A 140 -18.93 15.37 10.72
C ASP A 140 -17.74 14.61 11.31
N TYR A 141 -17.38 14.93 12.55
CA TYR A 141 -16.23 14.34 13.22
C TYR A 141 -16.45 12.84 13.53
N ALA A 142 -17.65 12.46 13.96
CA ALA A 142 -17.96 11.06 14.28
C ALA A 142 -17.94 10.19 13.01
N GLU A 143 -18.46 10.70 11.88
CA GLU A 143 -18.42 10.01 10.61
C GLU A 143 -16.98 9.88 10.08
N ARG A 144 -16.13 10.90 10.20
CA ARG A 144 -14.71 10.79 9.84
C ARG A 144 -13.99 9.72 10.67
N ASN A 145 -14.29 9.62 11.95
CA ASN A 145 -13.75 8.57 12.81
C ASN A 145 -14.24 7.19 12.36
N ARG A 146 -15.50 7.05 11.94
CA ARG A 146 -16.02 5.79 11.37
C ARG A 146 -15.31 5.41 10.07
N VAL A 147 -15.08 6.34 9.15
CA VAL A 147 -14.31 6.14 7.92
C VAL A 147 -12.90 5.64 8.24
N ALA A 148 -12.22 6.31 9.17
CA ALA A 148 -10.89 5.93 9.61
C ALA A 148 -10.86 4.54 10.28
N ALA A 149 -11.84 4.24 11.14
CA ALA A 149 -11.95 2.95 11.82
C ALA A 149 -12.15 1.77 10.86
N TRP A 150 -13.00 1.94 9.82
CA TRP A 150 -13.17 0.91 8.79
C TRP A 150 -11.87 0.66 8.01
N ARG A 151 -11.17 1.72 7.62
CA ARG A 151 -9.87 1.60 6.95
C ARG A 151 -8.85 0.89 7.84
N GLU A 152 -8.74 1.31 9.10
CA GLU A 152 -7.78 0.75 10.05
C GLU A 152 -8.08 -0.72 10.36
N ALA A 153 -9.35 -1.10 10.48
CA ALA A 153 -9.73 -2.50 10.67
C ALA A 153 -9.24 -3.39 9.51
N LEU A 154 -9.36 -2.92 8.25
CA LEU A 154 -8.85 -3.67 7.10
C LEU A 154 -7.31 -3.62 7.02
N THR A 155 -6.68 -2.53 7.45
CA THR A 155 -5.21 -2.45 7.58
C THR A 155 -4.71 -3.50 8.58
N VAL A 156 -5.27 -3.56 9.78
CA VAL A 156 -4.90 -4.55 10.81
C VAL A 156 -5.14 -5.97 10.30
N THR A 157 -6.26 -6.22 9.62
CA THR A 157 -6.54 -7.52 9.01
C THR A 157 -5.47 -7.91 7.98
N GLY A 158 -5.09 -6.99 7.09
CA GLY A 158 -4.03 -7.22 6.10
C GLY A 158 -2.67 -7.47 6.73
N VAL A 159 -2.29 -6.70 7.75
CA VAL A 159 -1.07 -6.91 8.54
C VAL A 159 -1.07 -8.29 9.19
N THR A 160 -2.19 -8.71 9.79
CA THR A 160 -2.32 -10.02 10.43
C THR A 160 -2.15 -11.17 9.43
N ILE A 161 -2.81 -11.07 8.26
CA ILE A 161 -2.66 -12.06 7.18
C ILE A 161 -1.19 -12.15 6.74
N ALA A 162 -0.56 -11.01 6.46
CA ALA A 162 0.84 -10.98 6.01
C ALA A 162 1.80 -11.55 7.07
N SER A 163 1.58 -11.23 8.34
CA SER A 163 2.43 -11.71 9.44
C SER A 163 2.34 -13.22 9.65
N ALA A 164 1.16 -13.81 9.45
CA ALA A 164 0.93 -15.23 9.63
C ALA A 164 1.45 -16.08 8.45
N LEU A 165 1.60 -15.49 7.28
CA LEU A 165 1.84 -16.21 6.04
C LEU A 165 3.17 -17.03 6.03
N PRO A 166 4.32 -16.53 6.54
CA PRO A 166 5.55 -17.34 6.58
C PRO A 166 5.36 -18.63 7.39
N ALA A 167 4.70 -18.56 8.53
CA ALA A 167 4.43 -19.74 9.37
C ALA A 167 3.46 -20.72 8.69
N ILE A 168 2.45 -20.20 8.00
CA ILE A 168 1.50 -21.01 7.21
C ILE A 168 2.24 -21.70 6.06
N ALA A 169 3.11 -20.97 5.34
CA ALA A 169 3.87 -21.52 4.23
C ALA A 169 4.77 -22.70 4.65
N VAL A 170 5.42 -22.59 5.82
CA VAL A 170 6.22 -23.67 6.40
C VAL A 170 5.34 -24.89 6.71
N GLN A 171 4.22 -24.69 7.42
CA GLN A 171 3.33 -25.78 7.81
C GLN A 171 2.66 -26.48 6.61
N ALA A 172 2.39 -25.73 5.55
CA ALA A 172 1.82 -26.25 4.33
C ALA A 172 2.81 -26.92 3.36
N GLY A 173 4.12 -26.87 3.68
CA GLY A 173 5.17 -27.40 2.82
C GLY A 173 5.37 -26.61 1.51
N TRP A 174 5.05 -25.32 1.52
CA TRP A 174 5.20 -24.44 0.35
C TRP A 174 6.59 -23.79 0.25
N VAL A 175 7.40 -23.96 1.28
CA VAL A 175 8.77 -23.42 1.31
C VAL A 175 9.71 -24.46 0.69
N PRO A 176 10.45 -24.11 -0.38
CA PRO A 176 11.47 -25.01 -0.93
C PRO A 176 12.58 -25.31 0.08
N ASP A 177 13.16 -26.52 -0.03
CA ASP A 177 14.25 -26.93 0.86
C ASP A 177 15.44 -25.96 0.79
N GLY A 178 15.84 -25.44 1.95
CA GLY A 178 16.96 -24.51 2.05
C GLY A 178 16.65 -23.05 1.80
N GLU A 179 15.39 -22.70 1.46
CA GLU A 179 14.96 -21.31 1.30
C GLU A 179 14.34 -20.74 2.58
N PRO A 180 14.52 -19.43 2.84
CA PRO A 180 13.85 -18.78 3.96
C PRO A 180 12.34 -18.64 3.69
N PRO A 181 11.48 -18.88 4.72
CA PRO A 181 10.03 -18.83 4.56
C PRO A 181 9.49 -17.45 4.12
N GLU A 182 10.25 -16.39 4.34
CA GLU A 182 9.92 -15.04 3.92
C GLU A 182 9.85 -14.93 2.39
N GLY A 183 10.72 -15.63 1.65
CA GLY A 183 10.71 -15.63 0.18
C GLY A 183 9.41 -16.22 -0.38
N ALA A 184 8.99 -17.38 0.14
CA ALA A 184 7.72 -18.00 -0.23
C ALA A 184 6.53 -17.09 0.11
N ALA A 185 6.53 -16.47 1.29
CA ALA A 185 5.49 -15.53 1.70
C ALA A 185 5.42 -14.30 0.78
N LEU A 186 6.56 -13.70 0.42
CA LEU A 186 6.65 -12.59 -0.52
C LEU A 186 6.05 -12.95 -1.88
N GLY A 187 6.41 -14.12 -2.43
CA GLY A 187 5.87 -14.61 -3.70
C GLY A 187 4.35 -14.80 -3.66
N ILE A 188 3.81 -15.42 -2.61
CA ILE A 188 2.36 -15.62 -2.46
C ILE A 188 1.63 -14.28 -2.34
N LEU A 189 2.13 -13.36 -1.52
CA LEU A 189 1.53 -12.04 -1.34
C LEU A 189 1.59 -11.21 -2.63
N MET A 190 2.65 -11.32 -3.41
CA MET A 190 2.77 -10.69 -4.73
C MET A 190 1.61 -11.13 -5.64
N TRP A 191 1.40 -12.44 -5.80
CA TRP A 191 0.33 -12.95 -6.67
C TRP A 191 -1.07 -12.57 -6.18
N ILE A 192 -1.32 -12.64 -4.88
CA ILE A 192 -2.59 -12.19 -4.29
C ILE A 192 -2.81 -10.71 -4.59
N ASN A 193 -1.80 -9.87 -4.41
CA ASN A 193 -1.92 -8.43 -4.58
C ASN A 193 -2.04 -8.00 -6.05
N LEU A 194 -1.47 -8.77 -6.99
CA LEU A 194 -1.66 -8.51 -8.43
C LEU A 194 -3.16 -8.48 -8.82
N VAL A 195 -4.00 -9.20 -8.08
CA VAL A 195 -5.44 -9.23 -8.29
C VAL A 195 -6.17 -8.36 -7.26
N ALA A 196 -5.83 -8.50 -5.98
CA ALA A 196 -6.56 -7.87 -4.89
C ALA A 196 -6.50 -6.33 -4.93
N LEU A 197 -5.33 -5.75 -5.22
CA LEU A 197 -5.18 -4.29 -5.25
C LEU A 197 -5.94 -3.64 -6.42
N PRO A 198 -5.87 -4.12 -7.67
CA PRO A 198 -6.69 -3.60 -8.76
C PRO A 198 -8.20 -3.78 -8.52
N VAL A 199 -8.64 -4.93 -8.00
CA VAL A 199 -10.05 -5.18 -7.68
C VAL A 199 -10.54 -4.22 -6.60
N ALA A 200 -9.79 -4.08 -5.51
CA ALA A 200 -10.13 -3.15 -4.43
C ALA A 200 -10.16 -1.69 -4.91
N GLY A 201 -9.18 -1.31 -5.72
CA GLY A 201 -9.15 0.01 -6.34
C GLY A 201 -10.33 0.25 -7.28
N PHE A 202 -10.69 -0.72 -8.11
CA PHE A 202 -11.87 -0.62 -8.99
C PHE A 202 -13.16 -0.45 -8.17
N VAL A 203 -13.35 -1.21 -7.10
CA VAL A 203 -14.51 -1.09 -6.20
C VAL A 203 -14.57 0.30 -5.58
N LEU A 204 -13.45 0.81 -5.05
CA LEU A 204 -13.35 2.17 -4.52
C LEU A 204 -13.78 3.21 -5.57
N LEU A 205 -13.16 3.17 -6.75
CA LEU A 205 -13.37 4.16 -7.80
C LEU A 205 -14.81 4.17 -8.35
N ARG A 206 -15.50 3.01 -8.32
CA ARG A 206 -16.90 2.88 -8.77
C ARG A 206 -17.91 3.28 -7.71
N SER A 207 -17.64 2.98 -6.45
CA SER A 207 -18.65 3.02 -5.38
C SER A 207 -18.55 4.26 -4.50
N VAL A 208 -17.38 4.91 -4.44
CA VAL A 208 -17.16 6.04 -3.54
C VAL A 208 -17.12 7.34 -4.34
N PRO A 209 -18.03 8.30 -4.07
CA PRO A 209 -17.99 9.61 -4.71
C PRO A 209 -16.75 10.39 -4.25
N GLU A 210 -16.10 11.08 -5.18
CA GLU A 210 -15.05 12.03 -4.81
C GLU A 210 -15.68 13.38 -4.49
N PRO A 211 -15.43 13.94 -3.28
CA PRO A 211 -15.96 15.23 -2.90
C PRO A 211 -15.47 16.35 -3.83
N PRO A 212 -16.30 17.37 -4.09
CA PRO A 212 -15.87 18.52 -4.87
C PRO A 212 -14.69 19.23 -4.19
N PRO A 213 -13.79 19.86 -4.94
CA PRO A 213 -12.69 20.62 -4.35
C PRO A 213 -13.25 21.71 -3.43
N VAL A 214 -12.66 21.82 -2.24
CA VAL A 214 -12.95 22.93 -1.34
C VAL A 214 -12.46 24.22 -2.01
N PRO A 215 -13.28 25.27 -2.10
CA PRO A 215 -12.93 26.53 -2.75
C PRO A 215 -11.76 27.25 -2.05
#